data_3cc9774b6d576e1b70b2e9a82bb692c3
#
_entry.id   3cc9774b6d576e1b70b2e9a82bb692c3
#
_cell.length_a   1.000
_cell.length_b   1.000
_cell.length_c   1.000
_cell.angle_alpha   90.00
_cell.angle_beta   90.00
_cell.angle_gamma   90.00
#
_symmetry.space_group_name_H-M   'P 1'
#
loop_
_entity.id
_entity.type
_entity.pdbx_description
1 polymer ?
#
loop_
_entity_poly.entity_id
_entity_poly.type
_entity_poly.pdbx_seq_one_letter_code
_entity_poly.pdbx_strand_id
1 'polypeptide(L)'
;MKKRKTIQKKIQKAKESLVFSRPESLRNIDMHYCAGCGHSIVHRLVCEVIDEFKIRERVIGIAPVGCAVIAYDYWDFDVSEAAHGRTPAVATAIKRVRPDNIVFTYQGDGDLAAIGTAEIIHAANRGENITVIFVNNGVYGMTGGQMAPTTLAGQKTSTSIAGRSLRNDGYPIKILEMLAVLPGARYLERVSVHSAQEIFRARRAISKAFKTQIENKGFSMIEVLSMCPTYWGMSPVQAAERIKNDVSLFYPIGVVKSC
;
A
#
# COMPACT_ATOMS: atom_id res chain seq x y z
N MET A 1 -19.51 39.69 -39.07
CA MET A 1 -20.27 38.79 -38.14
C MET A 1 -19.99 37.29 -38.31
N LYS A 2 -19.79 36.75 -39.52
CA LYS A 2 -19.53 35.30 -39.73
C LYS A 2 -18.21 34.78 -39.08
N LYS A 3 -17.09 35.52 -39.11
CA LYS A 3 -15.79 35.09 -38.51
C LYS A 3 -15.86 34.98 -36.99
N ARG A 4 -16.62 35.81 -36.26
CA ARG A 4 -16.75 35.70 -34.81
C ARG A 4 -17.52 34.45 -34.38
N LYS A 5 -18.56 34.04 -35.12
CA LYS A 5 -19.34 32.81 -34.85
C LYS A 5 -18.49 31.54 -35.09
N THR A 6 -17.54 31.56 -36.03
CA THR A 6 -16.67 30.42 -36.33
C THR A 6 -15.59 30.24 -35.26
N ILE A 7 -15.06 31.35 -34.71
CA ILE A 7 -14.09 31.30 -33.60
C ILE A 7 -14.76 30.82 -32.31
N GLN A 8 -15.95 31.31 -31.99
CA GLN A 8 -16.71 30.81 -30.83
C GLN A 8 -17.10 29.33 -30.95
N LYS A 9 -17.46 28.83 -32.17
CA LYS A 9 -17.68 27.39 -32.39
C LYS A 9 -16.38 26.55 -32.30
N LYS A 10 -15.23 27.10 -32.61
CA LYS A 10 -13.93 26.43 -32.44
C LYS A 10 -13.49 26.39 -30.96
N ILE A 11 -13.80 27.43 -30.19
CA ILE A 11 -13.55 27.47 -28.74
C ILE A 11 -14.49 26.51 -28.01
N GLN A 12 -15.73 26.38 -28.44
CA GLN A 12 -16.72 25.45 -27.84
C GLN A 12 -16.48 23.97 -28.21
N LYS A 13 -15.51 23.69 -29.09
CA LYS A 13 -15.07 22.34 -29.51
C LYS A 13 -13.72 21.91 -28.97
N ALA A 14 -13.07 22.71 -28.12
CA ALA A 14 -12.04 22.18 -27.21
C ALA A 14 -12.80 21.31 -26.20
N LYS A 15 -12.90 20.02 -26.46
CA LYS A 15 -13.35 19.04 -25.46
C LYS A 15 -12.50 19.32 -24.24
N GLU A 16 -13.10 19.77 -23.15
CA GLU A 16 -12.46 19.76 -21.84
C GLU A 16 -11.96 18.34 -21.65
N SER A 17 -10.64 18.15 -21.73
CA SER A 17 -10.05 16.85 -21.47
C SER A 17 -10.12 16.64 -19.96
N LEU A 18 -10.83 15.62 -19.52
CA LEU A 18 -10.81 15.20 -18.12
C LEU A 18 -9.36 14.88 -17.73
N VAL A 19 -8.77 15.72 -16.90
CA VAL A 19 -7.38 15.55 -16.41
C VAL A 19 -7.34 14.58 -15.26
N PHE A 20 -8.37 14.57 -14.42
CA PHE A 20 -8.48 13.73 -13.26
C PHE A 20 -9.95 13.51 -12.88
N SER A 21 -10.27 12.29 -12.47
CA SER A 21 -11.52 11.96 -11.78
C SER A 21 -11.21 11.11 -10.55
N ARG A 22 -12.09 11.15 -9.57
CA ARG A 22 -12.04 10.21 -8.45
C ARG A 22 -12.25 8.80 -9.01
N PRO A 23 -11.49 7.78 -8.53
CA PRO A 23 -11.74 6.40 -8.91
C PRO A 23 -13.16 5.96 -8.55
N GLU A 24 -13.82 5.22 -9.43
CA GLU A 24 -15.15 4.66 -9.17
C GLU A 24 -15.14 3.62 -8.06
N SER A 25 -14.04 2.87 -7.95
CA SER A 25 -13.81 1.89 -6.88
C SER A 25 -13.55 2.49 -5.50
N LEU A 26 -13.51 3.83 -5.38
CA LEU A 26 -13.29 4.55 -4.13
C LEU A 26 -14.52 5.36 -3.75
N ARG A 27 -15.22 4.99 -2.68
CA ARG A 27 -16.41 5.69 -2.18
C ARG A 27 -16.12 7.16 -1.87
N ASN A 28 -17.11 8.01 -2.11
CA ASN A 28 -17.00 9.44 -1.87
C ASN A 28 -17.36 9.81 -0.41
N ILE A 29 -16.52 9.35 0.52
CA ILE A 29 -16.64 9.64 1.96
C ILE A 29 -15.32 10.16 2.50
N ASP A 30 -15.37 10.86 3.63
CA ASP A 30 -14.18 11.31 4.32
C ASP A 30 -13.45 10.14 4.98
N MET A 31 -12.14 10.11 4.83
CA MET A 31 -11.31 9.09 5.45
C MET A 31 -10.87 9.53 6.86
N HIS A 32 -10.86 8.61 7.81
CA HIS A 32 -10.48 8.87 9.21
C HIS A 32 -8.98 9.10 9.44
N TYR A 33 -8.14 8.92 8.42
CA TYR A 33 -6.69 9.01 8.58
C TYR A 33 -6.23 10.41 8.99
N CYS A 34 -5.15 10.44 9.78
CA CYS A 34 -4.52 11.70 10.22
C CYS A 34 -4.08 12.56 9.03
N ALA A 35 -4.04 13.89 9.23
CA ALA A 35 -3.56 14.82 8.22
C ALA A 35 -2.12 14.50 7.80
N GLY A 36 -1.89 14.33 6.48
CA GLY A 36 -0.58 13.96 5.93
C GLY A 36 -0.20 12.48 6.04
N CYS A 37 -1.09 11.64 6.55
CA CYS A 37 -0.90 10.18 6.53
C CYS A 37 -0.95 9.65 5.09
N GLY A 38 -0.06 8.70 4.74
CA GLY A 38 0.01 8.15 3.39
C GLY A 38 -1.09 7.15 3.04
N HIS A 39 -1.85 6.63 4.00
CA HIS A 39 -2.89 5.63 3.74
C HIS A 39 -3.94 6.08 2.71
N SER A 40 -4.44 7.33 2.82
CA SER A 40 -5.43 7.86 1.87
C SER A 40 -4.92 7.90 0.43
N ILE A 41 -3.63 8.21 0.25
CA ILE A 41 -2.98 8.18 -1.08
C ILE A 41 -2.94 6.74 -1.59
N VAL A 42 -2.52 5.78 -0.76
CA VAL A 42 -2.39 4.37 -1.15
C VAL A 42 -3.75 3.77 -1.52
N HIS A 43 -4.81 4.03 -0.74
CA HIS A 43 -6.18 3.59 -1.09
C HIS A 43 -6.60 4.11 -2.47
N ARG A 44 -6.36 5.39 -2.73
CA ARG A 44 -6.66 5.98 -4.04
C ARG A 44 -5.88 5.28 -5.15
N LEU A 45 -4.57 5.03 -5.00
CA LEU A 45 -3.75 4.40 -6.03
C LEU A 45 -4.20 2.96 -6.32
N VAL A 46 -4.60 2.20 -5.29
CA VAL A 46 -5.16 0.85 -5.47
C VAL A 46 -6.46 0.92 -6.27
N CYS A 47 -7.38 1.83 -5.92
CA CYS A 47 -8.64 1.99 -6.63
C CYS A 47 -8.44 2.47 -8.08
N GLU A 48 -7.51 3.40 -8.35
CA GLU A 48 -7.15 3.81 -9.71
C GLU A 48 -6.69 2.63 -10.58
N VAL A 49 -5.92 1.70 -10.00
CA VAL A 49 -5.44 0.50 -10.70
C VAL A 49 -6.57 -0.50 -10.94
N ILE A 50 -7.47 -0.68 -9.98
CA ILE A 50 -8.66 -1.53 -10.13
C ILE A 50 -9.54 -1.04 -11.28
N ASP A 51 -9.79 0.27 -11.35
CA ASP A 51 -10.58 0.89 -12.42
C ASP A 51 -9.87 0.80 -13.78
N GLU A 52 -8.56 1.05 -13.83
CA GLU A 52 -7.74 0.92 -15.04
C GLU A 52 -7.84 -0.49 -15.67
N PHE A 53 -7.76 -1.52 -14.84
CA PHE A 53 -7.89 -2.91 -15.29
C PHE A 53 -9.35 -3.37 -15.47
N LYS A 54 -10.34 -2.54 -15.07
CA LYS A 54 -11.77 -2.86 -15.14
C LYS A 54 -12.11 -4.17 -14.41
N ILE A 55 -11.52 -4.37 -13.25
CA ILE A 55 -11.66 -5.60 -12.45
C ILE A 55 -12.54 -5.44 -11.22
N ARG A 56 -13.19 -4.28 -11.03
CA ARG A 56 -13.99 -3.94 -9.86
C ARG A 56 -14.94 -5.07 -9.44
N GLU A 57 -15.68 -5.64 -10.40
CA GLU A 57 -16.67 -6.71 -10.15
C GLU A 57 -16.06 -8.08 -9.82
N ARG A 58 -14.74 -8.20 -9.93
CA ARG A 58 -14.02 -9.44 -9.66
C ARG A 58 -12.97 -9.31 -8.56
N VAL A 59 -12.73 -8.11 -8.05
CA VAL A 59 -11.75 -7.89 -7.01
C VAL A 59 -12.34 -8.17 -5.64
N ILE A 60 -11.55 -8.78 -4.77
CA ILE A 60 -11.85 -8.96 -3.35
C ILE A 60 -10.68 -8.39 -2.56
N GLY A 61 -10.95 -7.34 -1.78
CA GLY A 61 -9.98 -6.75 -0.86
C GLY A 61 -10.06 -7.38 0.52
N ILE A 62 -8.92 -7.63 1.15
CA ILE A 62 -8.90 -8.12 2.53
C ILE A 62 -8.39 -6.99 3.42
N ALA A 63 -9.31 -6.46 4.25
CA ALA A 63 -8.98 -5.43 5.23
C ALA A 63 -8.19 -6.03 6.41
N PRO A 64 -7.19 -5.30 6.94
CA PRO A 64 -6.33 -5.75 8.03
C PRO A 64 -6.91 -5.35 9.38
N VAL A 65 -6.18 -5.63 10.46
CA VAL A 65 -6.34 -4.93 11.74
C VAL A 65 -5.22 -3.88 11.88
N GLY A 66 -5.58 -2.66 12.27
CA GLY A 66 -4.71 -1.51 12.40
C GLY A 66 -5.33 -0.25 11.83
N CYS A 67 -4.55 0.74 11.42
CA CYS A 67 -5.08 2.00 10.88
C CYS A 67 -6.04 1.82 9.70
N ALA A 68 -5.90 0.76 8.92
CA ALA A 68 -6.76 0.48 7.78
C ALA A 68 -7.89 -0.53 8.07
N VAL A 69 -8.24 -0.76 9.34
CA VAL A 69 -9.28 -1.73 9.74
C VAL A 69 -10.62 -1.44 9.06
N ILE A 70 -11.01 -0.17 8.95
CA ILE A 70 -12.26 0.24 8.29
C ILE A 70 -12.09 0.52 6.79
N ALA A 71 -11.11 -0.09 6.13
CA ALA A 71 -10.92 0.06 4.68
C ALA A 71 -12.16 -0.35 3.86
N TYR A 72 -12.96 -1.27 4.40
CA TYR A 72 -14.23 -1.69 3.81
C TYR A 72 -15.25 -0.55 3.66
N ASP A 73 -15.15 0.52 4.44
CA ASP A 73 -16.01 1.69 4.27
C ASP A 73 -15.60 2.55 3.07
N TYR A 74 -14.33 2.48 2.66
CA TYR A 74 -13.77 3.32 1.59
C TYR A 74 -13.82 2.67 0.22
N TRP A 75 -13.85 1.36 0.15
CA TRP A 75 -13.82 0.62 -1.11
C TRP A 75 -15.22 0.28 -1.61
N ASP A 76 -15.44 0.47 -2.91
CA ASP A 76 -16.71 0.15 -3.56
C ASP A 76 -16.56 -1.13 -4.42
N PHE A 77 -16.17 -2.22 -3.77
CA PHE A 77 -16.05 -3.59 -4.28
C PHE A 77 -16.13 -4.58 -3.11
N ASP A 78 -16.11 -5.88 -3.39
CA ASP A 78 -16.20 -6.90 -2.36
C ASP A 78 -15.01 -6.85 -1.39
N VAL A 79 -15.32 -6.86 -0.10
CA VAL A 79 -14.31 -6.80 0.97
C VAL A 79 -14.58 -7.86 2.03
N SER A 80 -13.53 -8.50 2.50
CA SER A 80 -13.52 -9.31 3.71
C SER A 80 -12.56 -8.70 4.72
N GLU A 81 -12.84 -8.84 5.99
CA GLU A 81 -11.93 -8.50 7.07
C GLU A 81 -11.30 -9.76 7.64
N ALA A 82 -10.04 -9.68 8.05
CA ALA A 82 -9.32 -10.79 8.68
C ALA A 82 -8.91 -10.43 10.11
N ALA A 83 -8.85 -11.42 10.99
CA ALA A 83 -8.20 -11.25 12.29
C ALA A 83 -6.75 -10.77 12.10
N HIS A 84 -6.22 -10.04 13.09
CA HIS A 84 -4.90 -9.41 13.04
C HIS A 84 -3.79 -10.39 12.61
N GLY A 85 -3.06 -10.05 11.56
CA GLY A 85 -2.00 -10.86 10.96
C GLY A 85 -2.47 -12.01 10.06
N ARG A 86 -3.78 -12.26 9.94
CA ARG A 86 -4.31 -13.42 9.19
C ARG A 86 -4.74 -13.10 7.75
N THR A 87 -4.56 -11.86 7.34
CA THR A 87 -4.95 -11.38 6.00
C THR A 87 -4.40 -12.25 4.86
N PRO A 88 -3.11 -12.68 4.83
CA PRO A 88 -2.60 -13.53 3.76
C PRO A 88 -3.20 -14.94 3.77
N ALA A 89 -3.56 -15.47 4.95
CA ALA A 89 -4.21 -16.78 5.06
C ALA A 89 -5.65 -16.73 4.51
N VAL A 90 -6.42 -15.68 4.87
CA VAL A 90 -7.77 -15.46 4.34
C VAL A 90 -7.72 -15.25 2.84
N ALA A 91 -6.81 -14.41 2.34
CA ALA A 91 -6.61 -14.19 0.90
C ALA A 91 -6.28 -15.50 0.15
N THR A 92 -5.40 -16.33 0.71
CA THR A 92 -5.07 -17.66 0.18
C THR A 92 -6.32 -18.53 0.04
N ALA A 93 -7.13 -18.62 1.11
CA ALA A 93 -8.34 -19.43 1.10
C ALA A 93 -9.34 -18.94 0.05
N ILE A 94 -9.62 -17.64 0.02
CA ILE A 94 -10.55 -17.04 -0.95
C ILE A 94 -10.04 -17.27 -2.37
N LYS A 95 -8.74 -17.02 -2.65
CA LYS A 95 -8.19 -17.23 -4.00
C LYS A 95 -8.28 -18.67 -4.47
N ARG A 96 -8.12 -19.64 -3.57
CA ARG A 96 -8.22 -21.07 -3.92
C ARG A 96 -9.64 -21.52 -4.23
N VAL A 97 -10.64 -20.99 -3.52
CA VAL A 97 -12.06 -21.35 -3.77
C VAL A 97 -12.72 -20.47 -4.82
N ARG A 98 -12.13 -19.31 -5.12
CA ARG A 98 -12.59 -18.35 -6.14
C ARG A 98 -11.44 -17.98 -7.08
N PRO A 99 -10.94 -18.92 -7.90
CA PRO A 99 -9.72 -18.74 -8.69
C PRO A 99 -9.81 -17.60 -9.72
N ASP A 100 -11.01 -17.27 -10.19
CA ASP A 100 -11.24 -16.20 -11.18
C ASP A 100 -11.26 -14.81 -10.57
N ASN A 101 -11.39 -14.69 -9.23
CA ASN A 101 -11.36 -13.41 -8.55
C ASN A 101 -9.90 -12.90 -8.39
N ILE A 102 -9.76 -11.60 -8.39
CA ILE A 102 -8.50 -10.92 -8.08
C ILE A 102 -8.51 -10.59 -6.59
N VAL A 103 -7.63 -11.23 -5.83
CA VAL A 103 -7.61 -11.11 -4.35
C VAL A 103 -6.36 -10.33 -3.93
N PHE A 104 -6.56 -9.28 -3.17
CA PHE A 104 -5.44 -8.54 -2.59
C PHE A 104 -5.60 -8.31 -1.09
N THR A 105 -4.48 -8.18 -0.40
CA THR A 105 -4.44 -7.78 1.02
C THR A 105 -3.91 -6.37 1.14
N TYR A 106 -4.38 -5.66 2.17
CA TYR A 106 -3.89 -4.35 2.54
C TYR A 106 -3.48 -4.40 4.02
N GLN A 107 -2.20 -4.19 4.33
CA GLN A 107 -1.67 -4.44 5.67
C GLN A 107 -0.69 -3.36 6.12
N GLY A 108 -0.71 -3.03 7.42
CA GLY A 108 0.34 -2.23 8.06
C GLY A 108 1.48 -3.11 8.58
N ASP A 109 2.52 -2.48 9.10
CA ASP A 109 3.71 -3.15 9.62
C ASP A 109 3.46 -4.02 10.85
N GLY A 110 2.55 -3.62 11.71
CA GLY A 110 2.11 -4.46 12.83
C GLY A 110 1.35 -5.71 12.38
N ASP A 111 0.47 -5.55 11.40
CA ASP A 111 -0.35 -6.64 10.89
C ASP A 111 0.50 -7.64 10.08
N LEU A 112 1.36 -7.17 9.19
CA LEU A 112 2.13 -8.04 8.30
C LEU A 112 3.45 -8.48 8.90
N ALA A 113 4.25 -7.54 9.44
CA ALA A 113 5.64 -7.79 9.82
C ALA A 113 5.82 -8.16 11.30
N ALA A 114 4.75 -8.12 12.10
CA ALA A 114 4.75 -8.62 13.49
C ALA A 114 3.93 -9.91 13.57
N ILE A 115 2.63 -9.79 13.85
CA ILE A 115 1.77 -10.95 14.13
C ILE A 115 1.51 -11.82 12.88
N GLY A 116 1.61 -11.25 11.66
CA GLY A 116 1.38 -11.95 10.39
C GLY A 116 2.64 -12.44 9.68
N THR A 117 3.80 -12.43 10.34
CA THR A 117 5.07 -12.80 9.70
C THR A 117 5.07 -14.22 9.15
N ALA A 118 4.51 -15.20 9.86
CA ALA A 118 4.43 -16.57 9.38
C ALA A 118 3.50 -16.69 8.16
N GLU A 119 2.35 -16.03 8.20
CA GLU A 119 1.35 -16.06 7.13
C GLU A 119 1.89 -15.50 5.82
N ILE A 120 2.59 -14.37 5.86
CA ILE A 120 3.15 -13.77 4.65
C ILE A 120 4.30 -14.62 4.06
N ILE A 121 5.17 -15.16 4.91
CA ILE A 121 6.26 -16.06 4.48
C ILE A 121 5.66 -17.28 3.78
N HIS A 122 4.67 -17.95 4.38
CA HIS A 122 4.07 -19.13 3.81
C HIS A 122 3.26 -18.85 2.55
N ALA A 123 2.55 -17.72 2.45
CA ALA A 123 1.85 -17.32 1.24
C ALA A 123 2.84 -17.08 0.08
N ALA A 124 3.93 -16.36 0.34
CA ALA A 124 4.98 -16.11 -0.64
C ALA A 124 5.73 -17.39 -1.04
N ASN A 125 6.04 -18.27 -0.08
CA ASN A 125 6.72 -19.53 -0.35
C ASN A 125 5.91 -20.48 -1.24
N ARG A 126 4.59 -20.55 -1.00
CA ARG A 126 3.69 -21.34 -1.86
C ARG A 126 3.42 -20.69 -3.22
N GLY A 127 3.84 -19.44 -3.42
CA GLY A 127 3.57 -18.71 -4.66
C GLY A 127 2.08 -18.45 -4.87
N GLU A 128 1.33 -18.20 -3.77
CA GLU A 128 -0.11 -17.93 -3.87
C GLU A 128 -0.37 -16.77 -4.82
N ASN A 129 -1.32 -16.95 -5.74
CA ASN A 129 -1.61 -15.94 -6.75
C ASN A 129 -2.45 -14.79 -6.16
N ILE A 130 -1.84 -14.03 -5.26
CA ILE A 130 -2.41 -12.86 -4.57
C ILE A 130 -1.50 -11.64 -4.68
N THR A 131 -2.06 -10.46 -4.50
CA THR A 131 -1.31 -9.19 -4.42
C THR A 131 -1.33 -8.67 -3.00
N VAL A 132 -0.19 -8.28 -2.47
CA VAL A 132 -0.05 -7.73 -1.12
C VAL A 132 0.35 -6.25 -1.20
N ILE A 133 -0.45 -5.39 -0.60
CA ILE A 133 -0.12 -3.96 -0.39
C ILE A 133 0.28 -3.79 1.07
N PHE A 134 1.53 -3.54 1.30
CA PHE A 134 2.13 -3.40 2.62
C PHE A 134 2.51 -1.94 2.89
N VAL A 135 1.84 -1.31 3.83
CA VAL A 135 2.12 0.07 4.24
C VAL A 135 3.06 0.06 5.43
N ASN A 136 4.31 0.48 5.19
CA ASN A 136 5.35 0.56 6.21
C ASN A 136 5.53 2.02 6.65
N ASN A 137 5.11 2.34 7.87
CA ASN A 137 5.29 3.64 8.49
C ASN A 137 6.17 3.60 9.76
N GLY A 138 6.70 2.42 10.12
CA GLY A 138 7.64 2.23 11.22
C GLY A 138 7.07 2.43 12.62
N VAL A 139 5.73 2.37 12.81
CA VAL A 139 5.08 2.44 14.12
C VAL A 139 3.71 1.76 14.10
N TYR A 140 3.24 1.28 15.26
CA TYR A 140 1.83 0.87 15.41
C TYR A 140 0.94 2.09 15.58
N GLY A 141 0.46 2.65 14.46
CA GLY A 141 -0.28 3.91 14.48
C GLY A 141 -1.63 3.83 15.20
N MET A 142 -2.42 2.76 14.98
CA MET A 142 -3.77 2.62 15.53
C MET A 142 -3.81 2.62 17.07
N THR A 143 -2.81 2.03 17.70
CA THR A 143 -2.78 1.78 19.15
C THR A 143 -1.98 2.80 19.95
N GLY A 144 -1.41 3.83 19.31
CA GLY A 144 -0.75 4.93 20.01
C GLY A 144 0.75 5.07 19.73
N GLY A 145 1.25 4.60 18.59
CA GLY A 145 2.63 4.86 18.13
C GLY A 145 3.70 4.02 18.81
N GLN A 146 3.42 2.78 19.17
CA GLN A 146 4.39 1.85 19.70
C GLN A 146 5.43 1.45 18.64
N MET A 147 6.54 0.90 19.10
CA MET A 147 7.59 0.37 18.25
C MET A 147 7.09 -0.82 17.44
N ALA A 148 7.24 -0.75 16.12
CA ALA A 148 6.97 -1.82 15.18
C ALA A 148 8.25 -2.59 14.83
N PRO A 149 8.18 -3.80 14.25
CA PRO A 149 9.37 -4.49 13.76
C PRO A 149 10.18 -3.68 12.75
N THR A 150 9.53 -2.79 12.02
CA THR A 150 10.11 -1.92 10.98
C THR A 150 10.65 -0.58 11.50
N THR A 151 10.46 -0.24 12.77
CA THR A 151 10.96 1.00 13.38
C THR A 151 12.47 1.11 13.22
N LEU A 152 12.97 2.24 12.73
CA LEU A 152 14.40 2.46 12.50
C LEU A 152 15.19 2.54 13.83
N ALA A 153 16.48 2.20 13.77
CA ALA A 153 17.39 2.37 14.89
C ALA A 153 17.39 3.84 15.36
N GLY A 154 17.34 4.06 16.67
CA GLY A 154 17.27 5.39 17.27
C GLY A 154 15.92 6.10 17.16
N GLN A 155 14.97 5.56 16.39
CA GLN A 155 13.63 6.16 16.29
C GLN A 155 12.88 6.05 17.61
N LYS A 156 12.42 7.19 18.11
CA LYS A 156 11.58 7.29 19.31
C LYS A 156 10.14 6.85 19.00
N THR A 157 9.55 6.13 19.92
CA THR A 157 8.15 5.67 19.88
C THR A 157 7.57 5.71 21.29
N SER A 158 6.26 5.46 21.45
CA SER A 158 5.64 5.43 22.78
C SER A 158 6.17 4.28 23.67
N THR A 159 6.74 3.24 23.11
CA THR A 159 7.37 2.11 23.83
C THR A 159 8.90 2.10 23.77
N SER A 160 9.51 3.01 23.00
CA SER A 160 10.96 3.20 22.97
C SER A 160 11.29 4.71 23.07
N ILE A 161 11.10 5.30 24.23
CA ILE A 161 11.21 6.73 24.49
C ILE A 161 12.64 7.24 24.23
N ALA A 162 13.65 6.44 24.56
CA ALA A 162 15.07 6.74 24.29
C ALA A 162 15.47 6.50 22.82
N GLY A 163 14.55 5.95 22.01
CA GLY A 163 14.79 5.44 20.66
C GLY A 163 15.10 3.96 20.62
N ARG A 164 14.78 3.28 19.50
CA ARG A 164 15.04 1.85 19.30
C ARG A 164 16.51 1.53 19.49
N SER A 165 16.83 0.62 20.42
CA SER A 165 18.16 0.13 20.70
C SER A 165 18.41 -1.17 19.94
N LEU A 166 19.40 -1.19 19.05
CA LEU A 166 19.74 -2.43 18.31
C LEU A 166 20.18 -3.57 19.26
N ARG A 167 20.75 -3.22 20.41
CA ARG A 167 21.18 -4.21 21.41
C ARG A 167 20.01 -4.87 22.13
N ASN A 168 18.99 -4.08 22.50
CA ASN A 168 17.88 -4.55 23.34
C ASN A 168 16.67 -4.95 22.50
N ASP A 169 16.39 -4.20 21.41
CA ASP A 169 15.16 -4.30 20.62
C ASP A 169 15.39 -4.96 19.25
N GLY A 170 16.65 -5.29 18.94
CA GLY A 170 17.05 -5.90 17.68
C GLY A 170 16.95 -4.94 16.47
N TYR A 171 17.25 -5.47 15.30
CA TYR A 171 17.33 -4.71 14.04
C TYR A 171 15.96 -4.55 13.40
N PRO A 172 15.73 -3.44 12.66
CA PRO A 172 14.52 -3.29 11.82
C PRO A 172 14.46 -4.40 10.78
N ILE A 173 13.27 -5.01 10.63
CA ILE A 173 13.07 -6.13 9.70
C ILE A 173 12.91 -5.63 8.26
N LYS A 174 13.54 -6.32 7.31
CA LYS A 174 13.43 -6.06 5.87
C LYS A 174 12.61 -7.17 5.21
N ILE A 175 11.29 -7.02 5.23
CA ILE A 175 10.36 -8.07 4.80
C ILE A 175 10.54 -8.42 3.31
N LEU A 176 10.68 -7.45 2.41
CA LEU A 176 10.84 -7.76 0.98
C LEU A 176 12.11 -8.57 0.72
N GLU A 177 13.21 -8.23 1.36
CA GLU A 177 14.49 -8.95 1.23
C GLU A 177 14.38 -10.39 1.77
N MET A 178 13.65 -10.58 2.87
CA MET A 178 13.36 -11.92 3.41
C MET A 178 12.51 -12.75 2.44
N LEU A 179 11.53 -12.15 1.78
CA LEU A 179 10.69 -12.84 0.82
C LEU A 179 11.37 -13.06 -0.53
N ALA A 180 12.38 -12.25 -0.87
CA ALA A 180 13.06 -12.32 -2.17
C ALA A 180 13.79 -13.65 -2.41
N VAL A 181 14.23 -14.32 -1.35
CA VAL A 181 14.89 -15.63 -1.44
C VAL A 181 13.90 -16.77 -1.71
N LEU A 182 12.60 -16.54 -1.56
CA LEU A 182 11.57 -17.56 -1.76
C LEU A 182 11.24 -17.71 -3.24
N PRO A 183 11.32 -18.91 -3.84
CA PRO A 183 11.03 -19.12 -5.27
C PRO A 183 9.60 -18.72 -5.67
N GLY A 184 8.64 -18.84 -4.77
CA GLY A 184 7.22 -18.53 -5.02
C GLY A 184 6.93 -17.03 -5.16
N ALA A 185 7.78 -16.14 -4.60
CA ALA A 185 7.64 -14.71 -4.77
C ALA A 185 8.08 -14.30 -6.19
N ARG A 186 7.18 -13.65 -6.95
CA ARG A 186 7.40 -13.31 -8.38
C ARG A 186 7.70 -11.84 -8.59
N TYR A 187 7.02 -10.96 -7.87
CA TYR A 187 7.25 -9.54 -7.98
C TYR A 187 7.23 -8.86 -6.62
N LEU A 188 8.34 -8.24 -6.24
CA LEU A 188 8.52 -7.51 -4.99
C LEU A 188 9.14 -6.16 -5.30
N GLU A 189 8.47 -5.07 -4.93
CA GLU A 189 8.99 -3.71 -5.12
C GLU A 189 8.70 -2.85 -3.90
N ARG A 190 9.66 -2.00 -3.55
CA ARG A 190 9.51 -0.97 -2.52
C ARG A 190 9.35 0.38 -3.19
N VAL A 191 8.31 1.11 -2.78
CA VAL A 191 7.97 2.44 -3.26
C VAL A 191 7.69 3.37 -2.09
N SER A 192 7.41 4.63 -2.37
CA SER A 192 6.95 5.58 -1.35
C SER A 192 5.89 6.54 -1.92
N VAL A 193 5.26 7.31 -1.04
CA VAL A 193 4.22 8.28 -1.41
C VAL A 193 4.53 9.69 -0.89
N HIS A 194 5.81 10.00 -0.63
CA HIS A 194 6.24 11.26 -0.05
C HIS A 194 6.29 12.44 -1.02
N SER A 195 6.20 12.21 -2.32
CA SER A 195 6.21 13.26 -3.35
C SER A 195 5.36 12.86 -4.56
N ALA A 196 4.99 13.84 -5.39
CA ALA A 196 4.20 13.58 -6.60
C ALA A 196 4.89 12.56 -7.53
N GLN A 197 6.22 12.68 -7.72
CA GLN A 197 6.98 11.74 -8.55
C GLN A 197 6.92 10.31 -8.00
N GLU A 198 7.06 10.15 -6.68
CA GLU A 198 7.02 8.85 -6.03
C GLU A 198 5.60 8.26 -6.02
N ILE A 199 4.56 9.09 -5.91
CA ILE A 199 3.16 8.66 -6.07
C ILE A 199 2.93 8.04 -7.45
N PHE A 200 3.43 8.65 -8.54
CA PHE A 200 3.36 8.07 -9.88
C PHE A 200 4.15 6.75 -10.01
N ARG A 201 5.30 6.65 -9.34
CA ARG A 201 6.06 5.39 -9.28
C ARG A 201 5.30 4.31 -8.52
N ALA A 202 4.74 4.65 -7.36
CA ALA A 202 3.93 3.75 -6.55
C ALA A 202 2.73 3.22 -7.33
N ARG A 203 2.00 4.08 -8.06
CA ARG A 203 0.90 3.66 -8.94
C ARG A 203 1.34 2.62 -9.96
N ARG A 204 2.47 2.86 -10.65
CA ARG A 204 3.00 1.90 -11.65
C ARG A 204 3.41 0.56 -11.03
N ALA A 205 4.02 0.58 -9.85
CA ALA A 205 4.39 -0.62 -9.13
C ALA A 205 3.15 -1.43 -8.71
N ILE A 206 2.12 -0.77 -8.17
CA ILE A 206 0.84 -1.39 -7.82
C ILE A 206 0.19 -2.00 -9.08
N SER A 207 0.14 -1.25 -10.20
CA SER A 207 -0.39 -1.76 -11.47
C SER A 207 0.37 -3.02 -11.92
N LYS A 208 1.70 -3.04 -11.83
CA LYS A 208 2.51 -4.22 -12.18
C LYS A 208 2.24 -5.41 -11.26
N ALA A 209 2.03 -5.17 -9.95
CA ALA A 209 1.70 -6.23 -9.01
C ALA A 209 0.33 -6.88 -9.31
N PHE A 210 -0.70 -6.06 -9.56
CA PHE A 210 -2.01 -6.57 -9.99
C PHE A 210 -1.93 -7.32 -11.32
N LYS A 211 -1.16 -6.79 -12.28
CA LYS A 211 -0.92 -7.45 -13.57
C LYS A 211 -0.27 -8.82 -13.39
N THR A 212 0.69 -8.96 -12.48
CA THR A 212 1.33 -10.24 -12.14
C THR A 212 0.29 -11.28 -11.70
N GLN A 213 -0.68 -10.87 -10.85
CA GLN A 213 -1.77 -11.73 -10.42
C GLN A 213 -2.76 -12.04 -11.55
N ILE A 214 -3.16 -11.04 -12.34
CA ILE A 214 -4.10 -11.20 -13.48
C ILE A 214 -3.53 -12.17 -14.51
N GLU A 215 -2.23 -12.10 -14.76
CA GLU A 215 -1.52 -13.02 -15.65
C GLU A 215 -1.21 -14.40 -15.02
N ASN A 216 -1.73 -14.65 -13.81
CA ASN A 216 -1.57 -15.90 -13.06
C ASN A 216 -0.10 -16.30 -12.83
N LYS A 217 0.77 -15.30 -12.62
CA LYS A 217 2.22 -15.52 -12.41
C LYS A 217 2.60 -15.87 -10.98
N GLY A 218 1.69 -15.64 -10.01
CA GLY A 218 1.88 -15.98 -8.60
C GLY A 218 1.98 -14.75 -7.70
N PHE A 219 2.67 -14.89 -6.58
CA PHE A 219 2.73 -13.93 -5.49
C PHE A 219 3.41 -12.61 -5.87
N SER A 220 2.76 -11.51 -5.56
CA SER A 220 3.33 -10.16 -5.71
C SER A 220 3.11 -9.31 -4.46
N MET A 221 4.08 -8.44 -4.13
CA MET A 221 3.98 -7.55 -2.97
C MET A 221 4.61 -6.19 -3.25
N ILE A 222 3.90 -5.14 -2.87
CA ILE A 222 4.39 -3.77 -2.88
C ILE A 222 4.51 -3.27 -1.45
N GLU A 223 5.71 -2.94 -1.02
CA GLU A 223 5.95 -2.21 0.23
C GLU A 223 5.93 -0.72 -0.05
N VAL A 224 5.03 -0.01 0.62
CA VAL A 224 4.88 1.44 0.49
C VAL A 224 5.39 2.13 1.74
N LEU A 225 6.53 2.79 1.64
CA LEU A 225 7.04 3.66 2.71
C LEU A 225 6.10 4.85 2.85
N SER A 226 5.50 4.99 4.03
CA SER A 226 4.40 5.92 4.29
C SER A 226 4.69 6.81 5.49
N MET A 227 4.21 8.04 5.41
CA MET A 227 4.31 9.00 6.51
C MET A 227 3.32 8.66 7.64
N CYS A 228 3.75 8.84 8.89
CA CYS A 228 2.91 8.85 10.08
C CYS A 228 3.16 10.13 10.92
N PRO A 229 2.72 11.32 10.44
CA PRO A 229 3.07 12.59 11.07
C PRO A 229 2.72 12.64 12.54
N THR A 230 1.54 12.15 12.92
CA THR A 230 1.03 12.16 14.29
C THR A 230 1.99 11.47 15.28
N TYR A 231 2.39 10.23 15.00
CA TYR A 231 3.25 9.48 15.92
C TYR A 231 4.75 9.66 15.69
N TRP A 232 5.13 10.33 14.61
CA TRP A 232 6.49 10.83 14.46
C TRP A 232 6.69 12.21 15.11
N GLY A 233 5.60 12.87 15.56
CA GLY A 233 5.63 14.23 16.12
C GLY A 233 6.11 15.26 15.10
N MET A 234 5.73 15.13 13.83
CA MET A 234 6.20 15.94 12.71
C MET A 234 5.04 16.56 11.96
N SER A 235 5.28 17.71 11.32
CA SER A 235 4.36 18.21 10.30
C SER A 235 4.33 17.28 9.08
N PRO A 236 3.27 17.30 8.25
CA PRO A 236 3.21 16.51 7.02
C PRO A 236 4.42 16.68 6.10
N VAL A 237 4.92 17.91 5.99
CA VAL A 237 6.10 18.21 5.15
C VAL A 237 7.37 17.57 5.73
N GLN A 238 7.62 17.74 7.02
CA GLN A 238 8.76 17.11 7.70
C GLN A 238 8.70 15.58 7.63
N ALA A 239 7.52 15.00 7.76
CA ALA A 239 7.33 13.55 7.63
C ALA A 239 7.64 13.05 6.21
N ALA A 240 7.27 13.81 5.17
CA ALA A 240 7.63 13.51 3.79
C ALA A 240 9.15 13.61 3.55
N GLU A 241 9.80 14.66 4.06
CA GLU A 241 11.25 14.82 4.00
C GLU A 241 11.98 13.70 4.73
N ARG A 242 11.47 13.24 5.87
CA ARG A 242 12.03 12.09 6.59
C ARG A 242 11.99 10.81 5.78
N ILE A 243 10.91 10.53 5.03
CA ILE A 243 10.90 9.37 4.12
C ILE A 243 12.09 9.47 3.16
N LYS A 244 12.29 10.65 2.54
CA LYS A 244 13.35 10.87 1.57
C LYS A 244 14.75 10.76 2.17
N ASN A 245 14.97 11.37 3.33
CA ASN A 245 16.32 11.59 3.86
C ASN A 245 16.79 10.49 4.82
N ASP A 246 15.87 9.77 5.47
CA ASP A 246 16.19 8.78 6.49
C ASP A 246 15.66 7.39 6.14
N VAL A 247 14.33 7.28 5.95
CA VAL A 247 13.68 5.97 5.80
C VAL A 247 14.12 5.26 4.53
N SER A 248 14.19 5.98 3.40
CA SER A 248 14.61 5.39 2.11
C SER A 248 16.10 5.03 2.05
N LEU A 249 16.93 5.56 2.94
CA LEU A 249 18.33 5.13 3.04
C LEU A 249 18.44 3.74 3.67
N PHE A 250 17.60 3.43 4.65
CA PHE A 250 17.58 2.10 5.27
C PHE A 250 16.74 1.10 4.46
N TYR A 251 15.63 1.55 3.90
CA TYR A 251 14.73 0.80 3.01
C TYR A 251 14.83 1.33 1.58
N PRO A 252 15.84 0.93 0.78
CA PRO A 252 16.04 1.47 -0.57
C PRO A 252 14.82 1.23 -1.47
N ILE A 253 14.37 2.30 -2.13
CA ILE A 253 13.26 2.25 -3.09
C ILE A 253 13.71 1.54 -4.37
N GLY A 254 12.87 0.66 -4.91
CA GLY A 254 13.11 -0.05 -6.16
C GLY A 254 12.60 -1.47 -6.17
N VAL A 255 12.83 -2.13 -7.28
CA VAL A 255 12.49 -3.55 -7.48
C VAL A 255 13.48 -4.41 -6.71
N VAL A 256 12.97 -5.24 -5.78
CA VAL A 256 13.76 -6.20 -5.01
C VAL A 256 13.80 -7.55 -5.72
N LYS A 257 12.68 -7.95 -6.36
CA LYS A 257 12.59 -9.16 -7.17
C LYS A 257 11.62 -8.99 -8.32
N SER A 258 11.98 -9.48 -9.49
CA SER A 258 11.10 -9.58 -10.66
C SER A 258 11.48 -10.81 -11.47
N CYS A 259 10.56 -11.75 -11.64
CA CYS A 259 10.73 -13.00 -12.41
C CYS A 259 9.69 -13.07 -13.53
#